data_b5152d3b5c98b10f643a91a6f3f463e0
#
_entry.id   b5152d3b5c98b10f643a91a6f3f463e0
#
_cell.length_a   1.000
_cell.length_b   1.000
_cell.length_c   1.000
_cell.angle_alpha   90.00
_cell.angle_beta   90.00
_cell.angle_gamma   90.00
#
_symmetry.space_group_name_H-M   'P 1'
#
loop_
_entity.id
_entity.type
_entity.pdbx_description
1 polymer ?
#
loop_
_entity_poly.entity_id
_entity_poly.type
_entity_poly.pdbx_seq_one_letter_code
_entity_poly.pdbx_strand_id
1 'polypeptide(L)'
;RMSGIASLTKQFVSLAQTVGIKIYDTRKTTPNFRLLEKWAVVIGGGVNHRFGLDDQILIKDNHIKAAGGIQVALDNCLSYCNQQNLQIPVIVEVKDEVEFLIALKHPIVNRILIDNHIPAVIESYIHYRNAIAPNKKLEISGGITLDTIKPYFIQGIHCISVGALTHHATSVDISLKIV
;
A
#
# COMPACT_ATOMS: atom_id res chain seq x y z
N ARG A 1 -6.69 -20.22 -9.91
CA ARG A 1 -6.40 -19.21 -8.89
C ARG A 1 -5.75 -17.96 -9.48
N MET A 2 -4.63 -18.08 -10.18
CA MET A 2 -3.89 -16.94 -10.76
C MET A 2 -4.73 -16.15 -11.75
N SER A 3 -5.48 -16.83 -12.63
CA SER A 3 -6.37 -16.17 -13.60
C SER A 3 -7.42 -15.30 -12.91
N GLY A 4 -8.00 -15.77 -11.79
CA GLY A 4 -8.94 -14.99 -11.00
C GLY A 4 -8.31 -13.72 -10.41
N ILE A 5 -7.09 -13.83 -9.85
CA ILE A 5 -6.33 -12.69 -9.32
C ILE A 5 -6.03 -11.68 -10.43
N ALA A 6 -5.51 -12.14 -11.58
CA ALA A 6 -5.19 -11.27 -12.70
C ALA A 6 -6.44 -10.56 -13.24
N SER A 7 -7.57 -11.28 -13.37
CA SER A 7 -8.84 -10.71 -13.83
C SER A 7 -9.40 -9.66 -12.86
N LEU A 8 -9.40 -9.95 -11.55
CA LEU A 8 -9.82 -9.00 -10.54
C LEU A 8 -8.91 -7.77 -10.51
N THR A 9 -7.59 -7.98 -10.57
CA THR A 9 -6.61 -6.87 -10.63
C THR A 9 -6.86 -5.99 -11.85
N LYS A 10 -7.12 -6.58 -13.01
CA LYS A 10 -7.43 -5.84 -14.24
C LYS A 10 -8.64 -4.93 -14.08
N GLN A 11 -9.68 -5.36 -13.37
CA GLN A 11 -10.86 -4.54 -13.10
C GLN A 11 -10.50 -3.30 -12.27
N PHE A 12 -9.76 -3.48 -11.17
CA PHE A 12 -9.28 -2.36 -10.36
C PHE A 12 -8.39 -1.39 -11.15
N VAL A 13 -7.44 -1.92 -11.91
CA VAL A 13 -6.51 -1.13 -12.73
C VAL A 13 -7.27 -0.32 -13.78
N SER A 14 -8.25 -0.93 -14.47
CA SER A 14 -9.06 -0.25 -15.48
C SER A 14 -9.84 0.94 -14.90
N LEU A 15 -10.34 0.83 -13.67
CA LEU A 15 -11.01 1.94 -12.97
C LEU A 15 -10.02 3.05 -12.61
N ALA A 16 -8.82 2.70 -12.13
CA ALA A 16 -7.82 3.66 -11.63
C ALA A 16 -6.99 4.31 -12.75
N GLN A 17 -6.96 3.72 -13.94
CA GLN A 17 -6.12 4.17 -15.07
C GLN A 17 -6.43 5.60 -15.50
N THR A 18 -7.70 5.99 -15.46
CA THR A 18 -8.16 7.33 -15.88
C THR A 18 -7.63 8.46 -14.98
N VAL A 19 -7.25 8.13 -13.75
CA VAL A 19 -6.76 9.10 -12.74
C VAL A 19 -5.27 8.92 -12.41
N GLY A 20 -4.59 7.97 -13.07
CA GLY A 20 -3.16 7.73 -12.91
C GLY A 20 -2.75 7.13 -11.56
N ILE A 21 -3.70 6.63 -10.77
CA ILE A 21 -3.44 6.00 -9.46
C ILE A 21 -3.06 4.54 -9.68
N LYS A 22 -1.99 4.09 -9.03
CA LYS A 22 -1.52 2.71 -9.12
C LYS A 22 -2.25 1.81 -8.13
N ILE A 23 -2.60 0.60 -8.57
CA ILE A 23 -3.21 -0.43 -7.73
C ILE A 23 -2.12 -1.39 -7.26
N TYR A 24 -1.97 -1.50 -5.94
CA TYR A 24 -0.96 -2.34 -5.31
C TYR A 24 -1.61 -3.57 -4.65
N ASP A 25 -0.88 -4.67 -4.66
CA ASP A 25 -1.21 -5.82 -3.81
C ASP A 25 -0.79 -5.60 -2.35
N THR A 26 -0.86 -6.64 -1.56
CA THR A 26 -0.40 -6.66 -0.16
C THR A 26 0.39 -7.95 0.12
N ARG A 27 0.80 -8.14 1.38
CA ARG A 27 1.35 -9.43 1.84
C ARG A 27 0.28 -10.41 2.34
N LYS A 28 -1.01 -10.08 2.21
CA LYS A 28 -2.13 -10.98 2.55
C LYS A 28 -2.33 -12.00 1.44
N THR A 29 -1.41 -12.94 1.33
CA THR A 29 -1.36 -13.98 0.29
C THR A 29 -1.56 -15.37 0.89
N THR A 30 -1.96 -16.33 0.06
CA THR A 30 -2.02 -17.75 0.46
C THR A 30 -0.64 -18.22 0.90
N PRO A 31 -0.51 -18.93 2.04
CA PRO A 31 0.76 -19.48 2.47
C PRO A 31 1.47 -20.26 1.35
N ASN A 32 2.77 -20.05 1.22
CA ASN A 32 3.63 -20.64 0.19
C ASN A 32 3.27 -20.31 -1.28
N PHE A 33 2.24 -19.47 -1.54
CA PHE A 33 1.79 -19.16 -2.89
C PHE A 33 2.01 -17.68 -3.29
N ARG A 34 2.69 -16.90 -2.44
CA ARG A 34 2.89 -15.45 -2.62
C ARG A 34 3.53 -15.08 -3.94
N LEU A 35 4.55 -15.81 -4.36
CA LEU A 35 5.25 -15.55 -5.62
C LEU A 35 4.27 -15.55 -6.81
N LEU A 36 3.45 -16.59 -6.91
CA LEU A 36 2.50 -16.76 -7.99
C LEU A 36 1.33 -15.77 -7.91
N GLU A 37 0.83 -15.48 -6.70
CA GLU A 37 -0.24 -14.49 -6.53
C GLU A 37 0.22 -13.08 -6.88
N LYS A 38 1.42 -12.69 -6.46
CA LYS A 38 2.01 -11.39 -6.82
C LYS A 38 2.32 -11.29 -8.31
N TRP A 39 2.78 -12.37 -8.92
CA TRP A 39 2.94 -12.42 -10.38
C TRP A 39 1.62 -12.26 -11.11
N ALA A 40 0.56 -12.90 -10.65
CA ALA A 40 -0.78 -12.73 -11.21
C ALA A 40 -1.30 -11.27 -11.11
N VAL A 41 -0.96 -10.56 -10.04
CA VAL A 41 -1.27 -9.13 -9.90
C VAL A 41 -0.56 -8.31 -10.99
N VAL A 42 0.72 -8.57 -11.25
CA VAL A 42 1.46 -7.88 -12.32
C VAL A 42 0.86 -8.18 -13.70
N ILE A 43 0.49 -9.43 -13.98
CA ILE A 43 -0.22 -9.81 -15.21
C ILE A 43 -1.52 -9.02 -15.38
N GLY A 44 -2.25 -8.77 -14.30
CA GLY A 44 -3.46 -7.94 -14.29
C GLY A 44 -3.21 -6.44 -14.47
N GLY A 45 -1.94 -6.00 -14.53
CA GLY A 45 -1.54 -4.59 -14.65
C GLY A 45 -1.37 -3.87 -13.31
N GLY A 46 -1.48 -4.58 -12.18
CA GLY A 46 -1.20 -4.06 -10.85
C GLY A 46 0.30 -3.97 -10.55
N VAL A 47 0.62 -3.43 -9.38
CA VAL A 47 1.99 -3.27 -8.90
C VAL A 47 2.17 -4.05 -7.61
N ASN A 48 3.31 -4.70 -7.43
CA ASN A 48 3.60 -5.38 -6.18
C ASN A 48 4.00 -4.38 -5.08
N HIS A 49 3.36 -4.47 -3.94
CA HIS A 49 3.89 -3.96 -2.68
C HIS A 49 5.04 -4.87 -2.21
N ARG A 50 5.73 -4.52 -1.13
CA ARG A 50 6.85 -5.32 -0.61
C ARG A 50 6.55 -6.82 -0.62
N PHE A 51 7.54 -7.60 -1.02
CA PHE A 51 7.42 -9.06 -1.09
C PHE A 51 7.57 -9.69 0.30
N GLY A 52 8.59 -9.25 1.02
CA GLY A 52 8.96 -9.77 2.33
C GLY A 52 8.92 -8.73 3.44
N LEU A 53 9.87 -8.86 4.36
CA LEU A 53 10.14 -7.89 5.43
C LEU A 53 11.49 -7.18 5.22
N ASP A 54 12.22 -7.56 4.18
CA ASP A 54 13.59 -7.22 3.86
C ASP A 54 13.73 -6.26 2.67
N ASP A 55 12.70 -6.14 1.82
CA ASP A 55 12.72 -5.30 0.62
C ASP A 55 12.19 -3.87 0.85
N GLN A 56 11.36 -3.67 1.88
CA GLN A 56 10.89 -2.35 2.34
C GLN A 56 10.53 -2.41 3.83
N ILE A 57 10.83 -1.35 4.57
CA ILE A 57 10.35 -1.21 5.95
C ILE A 57 8.91 -0.69 5.93
N LEU A 58 8.02 -1.32 6.68
CA LEU A 58 6.67 -0.83 6.93
C LEU A 58 6.43 -0.78 8.44
N ILE A 59 6.39 0.43 8.96
CA ILE A 59 6.08 0.72 10.36
C ILE A 59 4.56 0.77 10.50
N LYS A 60 4.01 0.01 11.42
CA LYS A 60 2.59 -0.12 11.71
C LYS A 60 2.26 0.25 13.15
N ASP A 61 0.97 0.31 13.46
CA ASP A 61 0.40 0.61 14.78
C ASP A 61 1.10 -0.13 15.93
N ASN A 62 1.32 -1.43 15.78
CA ASN A 62 2.01 -2.24 16.80
C ASN A 62 3.48 -1.85 16.98
N HIS A 63 4.18 -1.45 15.92
CA HIS A 63 5.56 -0.95 16.02
C HIS A 63 5.59 0.41 16.71
N ILE A 64 4.65 1.30 16.37
CA ILE A 64 4.50 2.63 16.98
C ILE A 64 4.20 2.48 18.47
N LYS A 65 3.26 1.61 18.84
CA LYS A 65 2.90 1.33 20.23
C LYS A 65 4.07 0.73 21.01
N ALA A 66 4.78 -0.23 20.44
CA ALA A 66 5.93 -0.87 21.10
C ALA A 66 7.10 0.10 21.32
N ALA A 67 7.28 1.07 20.42
CA ALA A 67 8.32 2.09 20.54
C ALA A 67 7.95 3.22 21.52
N GLY A 68 6.68 3.34 21.94
CA GLY A 68 6.20 4.43 22.78
C GLY A 68 5.76 5.69 21.99
N GLY A 69 5.57 5.59 20.69
CA GLY A 69 5.06 6.66 19.83
C GLY A 69 5.72 6.69 18.44
N ILE A 70 5.06 7.38 17.50
CA ILE A 70 5.50 7.41 16.10
C ILE A 70 6.86 8.08 15.90
N GLN A 71 7.13 9.19 16.62
CA GLN A 71 8.42 9.87 16.54
C GLN A 71 9.56 8.92 16.92
N VAL A 72 9.42 8.23 18.06
CA VAL A 72 10.44 7.28 18.55
C VAL A 72 10.61 6.10 17.59
N ALA A 73 9.51 5.59 17.04
CA ALA A 73 9.56 4.50 16.06
C ALA A 73 10.34 4.91 14.79
N LEU A 74 10.14 6.14 14.31
CA LEU A 74 10.82 6.66 13.13
C LEU A 74 12.29 6.97 13.42
N ASP A 75 12.63 7.54 14.58
CA ASP A 75 14.00 7.81 15.00
C ASP A 75 14.81 6.51 15.16
N ASN A 76 14.20 5.49 15.77
CA ASN A 76 14.81 4.16 15.89
C ASN A 76 15.04 3.52 14.51
N CYS A 77 14.08 3.65 13.60
CA CYS A 77 14.22 3.18 12.22
C CYS A 77 15.37 3.89 11.50
N LEU A 78 15.46 5.21 11.62
CA LEU A 78 16.54 5.99 11.02
C LEU A 78 17.91 5.56 11.56
N SER A 79 18.02 5.43 12.89
CA SER A 79 19.25 5.00 13.55
C SER A 79 19.67 3.60 13.09
N TYR A 80 18.74 2.67 13.00
CA TYR A 80 18.99 1.31 12.50
C TYR A 80 19.46 1.32 11.04
N CYS A 81 18.76 2.04 10.16
CA CYS A 81 19.13 2.14 8.76
C CYS A 81 20.55 2.70 8.59
N ASN A 82 20.91 3.74 9.36
CA ASN A 82 22.24 4.33 9.33
C ASN A 82 23.33 3.35 9.83
N GLN A 83 23.08 2.66 10.94
CA GLN A 83 24.02 1.67 11.50
C GLN A 83 24.27 0.50 10.56
N GLN A 84 23.22 0.05 9.86
CA GLN A 84 23.31 -1.07 8.91
C GLN A 84 23.60 -0.65 7.47
N ASN A 85 23.79 0.65 7.21
CA ASN A 85 23.98 1.22 5.88
C ASN A 85 22.89 0.80 4.87
N LEU A 86 21.62 0.78 5.34
CA LEU A 86 20.48 0.37 4.53
C LEU A 86 19.87 1.55 3.78
N GLN A 87 19.68 1.39 2.47
CA GLN A 87 19.01 2.36 1.60
C GLN A 87 17.72 1.76 1.01
N ILE A 88 16.81 1.33 1.88
CA ILE A 88 15.53 0.73 1.50
C ILE A 88 14.38 1.69 1.81
N PRO A 89 13.28 1.67 1.02
CA PRO A 89 12.13 2.54 1.27
C PRO A 89 11.49 2.28 2.62
N VAL A 90 11.15 3.37 3.32
CA VAL A 90 10.41 3.33 4.60
C VAL A 90 9.00 3.86 4.38
N ILE A 91 8.03 3.03 4.75
CA ILE A 91 6.61 3.33 4.74
C ILE A 91 6.12 3.35 6.18
N VAL A 92 5.27 4.29 6.53
CA VAL A 92 4.62 4.32 7.84
C VAL A 92 3.11 4.40 7.68
N GLU A 93 2.41 3.54 8.40
CA GLU A 93 0.95 3.56 8.53
C GLU A 93 0.57 4.53 9.65
N VAL A 94 -0.33 5.46 9.35
CA VAL A 94 -0.77 6.50 10.28
C VAL A 94 -2.25 6.37 10.57
N LYS A 95 -2.65 6.62 11.81
CA LYS A 95 -4.03 6.50 12.28
C LYS A 95 -4.77 7.82 12.42
N ASP A 96 -4.03 8.95 12.53
CA ASP A 96 -4.60 10.27 12.76
C ASP A 96 -3.71 11.39 12.19
N GLU A 97 -4.20 12.62 12.25
CA GLU A 97 -3.51 13.80 11.74
C GLU A 97 -2.18 14.08 12.45
N VAL A 98 -2.09 13.81 13.74
CA VAL A 98 -0.87 14.04 14.52
C VAL A 98 0.23 13.12 14.01
N GLU A 99 -0.06 11.83 13.87
CA GLU A 99 0.87 10.86 13.31
C GLU A 99 1.23 11.20 11.86
N PHE A 100 0.24 11.63 11.07
CA PHE A 100 0.46 12.05 9.69
C PHE A 100 1.45 13.22 9.59
N LEU A 101 1.28 14.28 10.39
CA LEU A 101 2.15 15.45 10.36
C LEU A 101 3.58 15.14 10.84
N ILE A 102 3.74 14.25 11.82
CA ILE A 102 5.05 13.76 12.24
C ILE A 102 5.72 12.98 11.12
N ALA A 103 5.03 12.02 10.53
CA ALA A 103 5.52 11.22 9.40
C ALA A 103 5.88 12.10 8.20
N LEU A 104 5.07 13.12 7.93
CA LEU A 104 5.28 14.04 6.82
C LEU A 104 6.59 14.83 6.95
N LYS A 105 6.96 15.23 8.14
CA LYS A 105 8.19 15.99 8.41
C LYS A 105 9.43 15.12 8.57
N HIS A 106 9.25 13.83 8.88
CA HIS A 106 10.38 12.97 9.21
C HIS A 106 11.17 12.54 7.96
N PRO A 107 12.51 12.72 7.91
CA PRO A 107 13.32 12.53 6.70
C PRO A 107 13.36 11.09 6.18
N ILE A 108 13.28 10.09 7.08
CA ILE A 108 13.36 8.66 6.69
C ILE A 108 12.14 8.19 5.91
N VAL A 109 10.98 8.84 6.06
CA VAL A 109 9.71 8.37 5.48
C VAL A 109 9.67 8.68 3.98
N ASN A 110 9.53 7.65 3.16
CA ASN A 110 9.35 7.78 1.70
C ASN A 110 7.87 7.81 1.31
N ARG A 111 7.02 7.07 2.04
CA ARG A 111 5.59 6.95 1.77
C ARG A 111 4.79 6.86 3.06
N ILE A 112 3.67 7.57 3.11
CA ILE A 112 2.72 7.53 4.22
C ILE A 112 1.52 6.71 3.77
N LEU A 113 1.18 5.68 4.53
CA LEU A 113 0.04 4.82 4.31
C LEU A 113 -1.09 5.28 5.23
N ILE A 114 -2.20 5.68 4.61
CA ILE A 114 -3.40 6.20 5.26
C ILE A 114 -4.42 5.05 5.26
N ASP A 115 -4.60 4.42 6.43
CA ASP A 115 -5.45 3.23 6.56
C ASP A 115 -6.83 3.56 7.09
N ASN A 116 -7.88 3.09 6.42
CA ASN A 116 -9.28 3.23 6.82
C ASN A 116 -9.78 4.68 7.06
N HIS A 117 -9.29 5.66 6.31
CA HIS A 117 -9.75 7.05 6.38
C HIS A 117 -10.80 7.37 5.32
N ILE A 118 -11.71 8.29 5.64
CA ILE A 118 -12.70 8.79 4.67
C ILE A 118 -12.05 9.78 3.69
N PRO A 119 -12.59 9.93 2.46
CA PRO A 119 -12.03 10.80 1.42
C PRO A 119 -11.76 12.24 1.87
N ALA A 120 -12.67 12.86 2.61
CA ALA A 120 -12.53 14.25 3.08
C ALA A 120 -11.27 14.47 3.96
N VAL A 121 -10.92 13.49 4.81
CA VAL A 121 -9.69 13.54 5.62
C VAL A 121 -8.46 13.40 4.73
N ILE A 122 -8.53 12.54 3.73
CA ILE A 122 -7.42 12.32 2.78
C ILE A 122 -7.12 13.59 1.98
N GLU A 123 -8.13 14.36 1.59
CA GLU A 123 -7.95 15.65 0.91
C GLU A 123 -7.18 16.66 1.77
N SER A 124 -7.47 16.75 3.07
CA SER A 124 -6.69 17.60 3.98
C SER A 124 -5.22 17.16 4.09
N TYR A 125 -4.97 15.85 4.11
CA TYR A 125 -3.62 15.30 4.15
C TYR A 125 -2.83 15.57 2.86
N ILE A 126 -3.49 15.56 1.71
CA ILE A 126 -2.89 15.97 0.44
C ILE A 126 -2.49 17.44 0.48
N HIS A 127 -3.34 18.31 1.03
CA HIS A 127 -3.03 19.71 1.19
C HIS A 127 -1.77 19.93 2.06
N TYR A 128 -1.70 19.30 3.23
CA TYR A 128 -0.50 19.34 4.08
C TYR A 128 0.74 18.82 3.36
N ARG A 129 0.63 17.67 2.67
CA ARG A 129 1.73 17.09 1.92
C ARG A 129 2.27 18.05 0.86
N ASN A 130 1.38 18.67 0.08
CA ASN A 130 1.77 19.61 -0.98
C ASN A 130 2.51 20.84 -0.42
N ALA A 131 2.10 21.33 0.75
CA ALA A 131 2.71 22.49 1.40
C ALA A 131 4.06 22.17 2.08
N ILE A 132 4.20 20.98 2.69
CA ILE A 132 5.33 20.67 3.59
C ILE A 132 6.36 19.77 2.92
N ALA A 133 5.93 18.73 2.20
CA ALA A 133 6.80 17.70 1.65
C ALA A 133 6.24 17.13 0.32
N PRO A 134 6.22 17.90 -0.77
CA PRO A 134 5.54 17.55 -2.03
C PRO A 134 6.05 16.26 -2.66
N ASN A 135 7.27 15.85 -2.36
CA ASN A 135 7.88 14.63 -2.91
C ASN A 135 7.48 13.35 -2.16
N LYS A 136 6.84 13.44 -0.98
CA LYS A 136 6.40 12.26 -0.24
C LYS A 136 5.18 11.65 -0.89
N LYS A 137 5.19 10.33 -1.01
CA LYS A 137 4.10 9.56 -1.61
C LYS A 137 3.01 9.28 -0.58
N LEU A 138 1.75 9.32 -1.03
CA LEU A 138 0.61 8.92 -0.22
C LEU A 138 0.02 7.63 -0.77
N GLU A 139 -0.26 6.70 0.12
CA GLU A 139 -0.89 5.42 -0.15
C GLU A 139 -2.17 5.32 0.65
N ILE A 140 -3.24 4.83 0.04
CA ILE A 140 -4.50 4.54 0.72
C ILE A 140 -4.62 3.03 0.89
N SER A 141 -5.13 2.60 2.04
CA SER A 141 -5.52 1.21 2.29
C SER A 141 -6.76 1.13 3.20
N GLY A 142 -7.24 -0.10 3.41
CA GLY A 142 -8.37 -0.40 4.30
C GLY A 142 -9.68 -0.61 3.58
N GLY A 143 -10.21 -1.86 3.60
CA GLY A 143 -11.55 -2.21 3.14
C GLY A 143 -11.91 -1.88 1.68
N ILE A 144 -10.93 -1.69 0.81
CA ILE A 144 -11.15 -1.28 -0.59
C ILE A 144 -11.70 -2.44 -1.42
N THR A 145 -12.85 -2.20 -2.07
CA THR A 145 -13.51 -3.10 -3.03
C THR A 145 -13.75 -2.37 -4.36
N LEU A 146 -14.20 -3.09 -5.39
CA LEU A 146 -14.58 -2.46 -6.67
C LEU A 146 -15.70 -1.43 -6.52
N ASP A 147 -16.60 -1.66 -5.56
CA ASP A 147 -17.75 -0.77 -5.31
C ASP A 147 -17.35 0.47 -4.50
N THR A 148 -16.31 0.36 -3.66
CA THR A 148 -15.91 1.43 -2.72
C THR A 148 -14.71 2.23 -3.17
N ILE A 149 -13.99 1.83 -4.23
CA ILE A 149 -12.71 2.46 -4.61
C ILE A 149 -12.87 3.86 -5.21
N LYS A 150 -13.95 4.13 -5.95
CA LYS A 150 -14.11 5.38 -6.73
C LYS A 150 -13.96 6.67 -5.91
N PRO A 151 -14.53 6.81 -4.69
CA PRO A 151 -14.33 8.00 -3.86
C PRO A 151 -12.87 8.27 -3.48
N TYR A 152 -11.99 7.29 -3.60
CA TYR A 152 -10.56 7.39 -3.30
C TYR A 152 -9.71 7.79 -4.51
N PHE A 153 -10.31 8.02 -5.67
CA PHE A 153 -9.61 8.53 -6.85
C PHE A 153 -9.36 10.04 -6.72
N ILE A 154 -8.55 10.40 -5.74
CA ILE A 154 -8.25 11.78 -5.38
C ILE A 154 -6.90 12.18 -5.98
N GLN A 155 -6.86 13.30 -6.68
CA GLN A 155 -5.62 13.81 -7.25
C GLN A 155 -4.57 14.06 -6.16
N GLY A 156 -3.38 13.52 -6.34
CA GLY A 156 -2.29 13.61 -5.36
C GLY A 156 -2.05 12.31 -4.58
N ILE A 157 -2.95 11.33 -4.69
CA ILE A 157 -2.70 9.97 -4.22
C ILE A 157 -1.80 9.23 -5.21
N HIS A 158 -0.80 8.54 -4.69
CA HIS A 158 0.15 7.78 -5.50
C HIS A 158 -0.36 6.36 -5.82
N CYS A 159 -0.90 5.69 -4.82
CA CYS A 159 -1.37 4.32 -4.97
C CYS A 159 -2.45 3.95 -3.95
N ILE A 160 -3.19 2.90 -4.29
CA ILE A 160 -4.18 2.27 -3.41
C ILE A 160 -3.80 0.80 -3.25
N SER A 161 -3.59 0.35 -2.02
CA SER A 161 -3.30 -1.04 -1.70
C SER A 161 -4.58 -1.81 -1.42
N VAL A 162 -4.77 -2.90 -2.16
CA VAL A 162 -6.00 -3.69 -2.15
C VAL A 162 -5.70 -5.14 -1.78
N GLY A 163 -5.99 -5.51 -0.54
CA GLY A 163 -5.83 -6.89 -0.08
C GLY A 163 -6.74 -7.89 -0.80
N ALA A 164 -7.94 -7.43 -1.17
CA ALA A 164 -8.93 -8.23 -1.88
C ALA A 164 -8.41 -8.86 -3.19
N LEU A 165 -7.40 -8.27 -3.83
CA LEU A 165 -6.78 -8.83 -5.05
C LEU A 165 -6.34 -10.28 -4.86
N THR A 166 -5.84 -10.62 -3.68
CA THR A 166 -5.34 -11.95 -3.38
C THR A 166 -6.29 -12.78 -2.53
N HIS A 167 -6.83 -12.24 -1.43
CA HIS A 167 -7.61 -13.05 -0.51
C HIS A 167 -9.11 -13.16 -0.86
N HIS A 168 -9.66 -12.32 -1.77
CA HIS A 168 -11.05 -12.40 -2.24
C HIS A 168 -11.20 -12.78 -3.71
N ALA A 169 -10.09 -12.99 -4.46
CA ALA A 169 -10.20 -13.39 -5.86
C ALA A 169 -10.82 -14.78 -6.01
N THR A 170 -11.89 -14.86 -6.78
CA THR A 170 -12.53 -16.13 -7.14
C THR A 170 -11.66 -16.87 -8.15
N SER A 171 -11.51 -18.17 -7.98
CA SER A 171 -10.81 -19.02 -8.96
C SER A 171 -11.64 -19.18 -10.24
N VAL A 172 -10.98 -19.08 -11.39
CA VAL A 172 -11.61 -19.40 -12.67
C VAL A 172 -11.66 -20.91 -12.82
N ASP A 173 -12.81 -21.45 -13.22
CA ASP A 173 -12.97 -22.86 -13.53
C ASP A 173 -12.35 -23.18 -14.91
N ILE A 174 -11.27 -23.94 -14.89
CA ILE A 174 -10.52 -24.32 -16.09
C ILE A 174 -10.31 -25.84 -16.09
N SER A 175 -10.68 -26.51 -17.17
CA SER A 175 -10.44 -27.93 -17.35
C SER A 175 -9.60 -28.22 -18.60
N LEU A 176 -8.73 -29.22 -18.51
CA LEU A 176 -7.97 -29.76 -19.64
C LEU A 176 -8.61 -31.09 -20.08
N LYS A 177 -8.92 -31.25 -21.36
CA LYS A 177 -9.39 -32.50 -21.94
C LYS A 177 -8.40 -32.96 -23.00
N ILE A 178 -8.00 -34.23 -22.92
CA ILE A 178 -7.25 -34.90 -24.01
C ILE A 178 -8.28 -35.41 -25.01
N VAL A 179 -8.15 -35.04 -26.27
CA VAL A 179 -8.96 -35.47 -27.40
C VAL A 179 -8.13 -36.33 -28.33
#